data_087e9bead15e9109cf571822848106bf
#
_entry.id   087e9bead15e9109cf571822848106bf
#
_cell.length_a   1.000
_cell.length_b   1.000
_cell.length_c   1.000
_cell.angle_alpha   90.00
_cell.angle_beta   90.00
_cell.angle_gamma   90.00
#
_symmetry.space_group_name_H-M   'P 1'
#
loop_
_entity.id
_entity.type
_entity.pdbx_description
1 polymer ?
#
loop_
_entity_poly.entity_id
_entity_poly.type
_entity_poly.pdbx_seq_one_letter_code
_entity_poly.pdbx_strand_id
1 'polypeptide(L)'
;MLDTTYRMTRILILSFAALALLLVSFKGNNSIEADRTSVERIKREGYDRSEVMRLLFEMTDLNGPRLTGSKGMKNAEAWAKQTLQSWGLSNVAIEPWGIFGKGWETKKCYIAMTAPYYQQLIAVPKAWTPGTPGLVKGNVAVVKVEDEAELADHKGKLRGKIVILLTSTPSGNKAGFDPDAKRLTDEQLHNMESDPHLNDDAAPVMTKKDDKKRKSNSELRKAINKFLVDEGATAVLSGRRGTMGTLFTSNGASYKVSADPVLPELEMGAEHIDRMIRLADAGKEVTVEIDVQNEFDLTDSTEFNVVAEIPGTDKDLKSELVMLGAHLDSWHGSTGATDNGAGSAVMMEVMRILKKLDVKPRRTIRLVLWSGEEQGLLGSRGYVKKHFGNTESMELLPEQSVVSAYYNLDNGAGKIRGVYLQQNEAVRPYFEAWLEPFHDLGAKTLTIRNTGGTDHLAFDAIGIPGFQFIQDPLEYGTRTHHTNMDSYERAIPADLMQASVVIASFVYHTAMLDEKLPRKTLPLPKKK
;
A
#
# COMPACT_ATOMS: atom_id res chain seq x y z
N MET A 1 75.92 -24.22 26.34
CA MET A 1 74.54 -24.49 26.85
C MET A 1 73.64 -23.23 26.94
N LEU A 2 74.12 -22.04 26.98
CA LEU A 2 73.35 -20.80 27.06
C LEU A 2 72.74 -20.32 25.72
N ASP A 3 73.29 -20.75 24.57
CA ASP A 3 72.86 -20.25 23.24
C ASP A 3 71.60 -21.03 22.68
N THR A 4 71.44 -22.27 23.10
CA THR A 4 70.39 -23.13 22.62
C THR A 4 69.01 -22.78 23.30
N THR A 5 69.03 -22.36 24.54
CA THR A 5 67.86 -21.92 25.29
C THR A 5 67.33 -20.58 24.82
N TYR A 6 68.20 -19.67 24.39
CA TYR A 6 67.79 -18.36 23.86
C TYR A 6 67.14 -18.46 22.45
N ARG A 7 67.60 -19.40 21.65
CA ARG A 7 67.00 -19.69 20.33
C ARG A 7 65.61 -20.39 20.45
N MET A 8 65.46 -21.34 21.38
CA MET A 8 64.18 -21.99 21.60
C MET A 8 63.13 -21.03 22.18
N THR A 9 63.51 -20.11 23.07
CA THR A 9 62.58 -19.10 23.62
C THR A 9 62.14 -18.10 22.55
N ARG A 10 62.99 -17.68 21.63
CA ARG A 10 62.61 -16.80 20.49
C ARG A 10 61.71 -17.51 19.50
N ILE A 11 61.89 -18.79 19.23
CA ILE A 11 61.04 -19.57 18.32
C ILE A 11 59.64 -19.78 18.97
N LEU A 12 59.56 -20.03 20.30
CA LEU A 12 58.30 -20.13 21.02
C LEU A 12 57.53 -18.80 21.06
N ILE A 13 58.21 -17.67 21.26
CA ILE A 13 57.59 -16.34 21.28
C ILE A 13 57.13 -15.96 19.88
N LEU A 14 57.84 -16.26 18.82
CA LEU A 14 57.44 -16.03 17.43
C LEU A 14 56.28 -16.94 17.02
N SER A 15 56.23 -18.18 17.49
CA SER A 15 55.12 -19.10 17.24
C SER A 15 53.86 -18.69 18.00
N PHE A 16 53.96 -18.18 19.22
CA PHE A 16 52.83 -17.62 19.97
C PHE A 16 52.31 -16.29 19.39
N ALA A 17 53.21 -15.43 18.90
CA ALA A 17 52.84 -14.20 18.21
C ALA A 17 52.17 -14.47 16.85
N ALA A 18 52.63 -15.46 16.09
CA ALA A 18 52.01 -15.90 14.84
C ALA A 18 50.64 -16.57 15.09
N LEU A 19 50.47 -17.35 16.17
CA LEU A 19 49.21 -17.93 16.55
C LEU A 19 48.22 -16.90 17.10
N ALA A 20 48.70 -15.88 17.83
CA ALA A 20 47.91 -14.74 18.26
C ALA A 20 47.49 -13.83 17.09
N LEU A 21 48.34 -13.65 16.09
CA LEU A 21 47.97 -12.95 14.85
C LEU A 21 47.00 -13.75 13.98
N LEU A 22 47.06 -15.08 13.98
CA LEU A 22 46.05 -15.94 13.34
C LEU A 22 44.69 -15.95 14.10
N LEU A 23 44.71 -15.79 15.43
CA LEU A 23 43.49 -15.69 16.24
C LEU A 23 42.85 -14.29 16.22
N VAL A 24 43.61 -13.25 15.87
CA VAL A 24 43.08 -11.88 15.66
C VAL A 24 42.49 -11.73 14.25
N SER A 25 42.83 -12.61 13.31
CA SER A 25 42.24 -12.63 11.94
C SER A 25 40.89 -13.30 11.84
N PHE A 26 40.32 -13.82 12.95
CA PHE A 26 38.92 -14.26 13.04
C PHE A 26 38.01 -13.25 13.78
N LYS A 27 38.33 -11.95 13.70
CA LYS A 27 37.25 -10.96 13.77
C LYS A 27 36.48 -11.09 12.45
N GLY A 28 35.24 -11.53 12.56
CA GLY A 28 34.38 -11.81 11.44
C GLY A 28 34.57 -10.77 10.33
N ASN A 29 34.83 -11.23 9.15
CA ASN A 29 34.60 -10.43 7.97
C ASN A 29 33.16 -9.98 8.09
N ASN A 30 32.91 -8.70 8.34
CA ASN A 30 31.63 -8.07 8.10
C ASN A 30 31.39 -8.10 6.59
N SER A 31 31.19 -9.29 6.05
CA SER A 31 30.91 -9.50 4.67
C SER A 31 29.48 -8.99 4.44
N ILE A 32 29.37 -7.84 3.78
CA ILE A 32 28.09 -7.36 3.23
C ILE A 32 27.64 -8.24 2.07
N GLU A 33 28.46 -9.21 1.66
CA GLU A 33 28.20 -10.14 0.56
C GLU A 33 26.96 -11.00 0.82
N ALA A 34 26.24 -11.31 -0.23
CA ALA A 34 25.09 -12.19 -0.16
C ALA A 34 25.51 -13.62 0.22
N ASP A 35 24.84 -14.21 1.20
CA ASP A 35 24.94 -15.65 1.49
C ASP A 35 24.27 -16.45 0.37
N ARG A 36 25.07 -16.82 -0.65
CA ARG A 36 24.57 -17.53 -1.83
C ARG A 36 23.91 -18.87 -1.51
N THR A 37 24.36 -19.56 -0.48
CA THR A 37 23.77 -20.83 -0.06
C THR A 37 22.34 -20.61 0.44
N SER A 38 22.13 -19.62 1.29
CA SER A 38 20.80 -19.26 1.79
C SER A 38 19.92 -18.70 0.67
N VAL A 39 20.49 -17.86 -0.23
CA VAL A 39 19.75 -17.36 -1.40
C VAL A 39 19.23 -18.50 -2.28
N GLU A 40 20.06 -19.49 -2.60
CA GLU A 40 19.64 -20.65 -3.41
C GLU A 40 18.54 -21.48 -2.72
N ARG A 41 18.61 -21.64 -1.39
CA ARG A 41 17.54 -22.29 -0.62
C ARG A 41 16.25 -21.49 -0.66
N ILE A 42 16.32 -20.17 -0.52
CA ILE A 42 15.17 -19.25 -0.61
C ILE A 42 14.55 -19.32 -2.02
N LYS A 43 15.36 -19.22 -3.08
CA LYS A 43 14.89 -19.35 -4.47
C LYS A 43 14.15 -20.68 -4.69
N ARG A 44 14.77 -21.80 -4.27
CA ARG A 44 14.15 -23.12 -4.42
C ARG A 44 12.82 -23.23 -3.69
N GLU A 45 12.75 -22.78 -2.43
CA GLU A 45 11.48 -22.83 -1.67
C GLU A 45 10.42 -21.93 -2.28
N GLY A 46 10.81 -20.69 -2.68
CA GLY A 46 9.88 -19.71 -3.22
C GLY A 46 9.41 -19.97 -4.65
N TYR A 47 10.18 -20.72 -5.47
CA TYR A 47 9.73 -21.10 -6.82
C TYR A 47 9.08 -22.48 -6.86
N ASP A 48 9.71 -23.49 -6.24
CA ASP A 48 9.22 -24.88 -6.38
C ASP A 48 8.00 -25.18 -5.51
N ARG A 49 7.81 -24.41 -4.41
CA ARG A 49 6.75 -24.63 -3.41
C ARG A 49 6.02 -23.35 -3.01
N SER A 50 5.94 -22.39 -3.93
CA SER A 50 5.27 -21.13 -3.67
C SER A 50 3.80 -21.32 -3.36
N GLU A 51 3.34 -20.62 -2.34
CA GLU A 51 1.93 -20.52 -1.99
C GLU A 51 1.36 -19.11 -2.26
N VAL A 52 2.14 -18.22 -2.85
CA VAL A 52 1.77 -16.79 -2.99
C VAL A 52 0.44 -16.59 -3.70
N MET A 53 0.18 -17.35 -4.77
CA MET A 53 -1.10 -17.26 -5.49
C MET A 53 -2.27 -17.84 -4.69
N ARG A 54 -2.06 -18.90 -3.91
CA ARG A 54 -3.08 -19.41 -2.98
C ARG A 54 -3.41 -18.38 -1.91
N LEU A 55 -2.39 -17.75 -1.34
CA LEU A 55 -2.58 -16.68 -0.35
C LEU A 55 -3.35 -15.49 -0.95
N LEU A 56 -3.01 -15.08 -2.16
CA LEU A 56 -3.73 -14.03 -2.88
C LEU A 56 -5.21 -14.41 -3.09
N PHE A 57 -5.48 -15.62 -3.61
CA PHE A 57 -6.85 -16.12 -3.82
C PHE A 57 -7.66 -16.13 -2.52
N GLU A 58 -7.10 -16.68 -1.45
CA GLU A 58 -7.79 -16.75 -0.16
C GLU A 58 -8.05 -15.34 0.42
N MET A 59 -7.11 -14.41 0.25
CA MET A 59 -7.25 -13.04 0.71
C MET A 59 -8.29 -12.26 -0.09
N THR A 60 -8.31 -12.40 -1.41
CA THR A 60 -9.13 -11.59 -2.31
C THR A 60 -10.47 -12.23 -2.63
N ASP A 61 -10.49 -13.45 -3.17
CA ASP A 61 -11.71 -14.06 -3.68
C ASP A 61 -12.57 -14.67 -2.57
N LEU A 62 -11.94 -15.24 -1.52
CA LEU A 62 -12.70 -15.80 -0.40
C LEU A 62 -13.14 -14.76 0.63
N ASN A 63 -12.35 -13.68 0.84
CA ASN A 63 -12.69 -12.63 1.80
C ASN A 63 -13.32 -11.39 1.14
N GLY A 64 -13.17 -11.23 -0.17
CA GLY A 64 -13.72 -10.13 -0.96
C GLY A 64 -13.02 -8.79 -0.75
N PRO A 65 -13.70 -7.67 -1.06
CA PRO A 65 -13.20 -6.33 -0.79
C PRO A 65 -12.92 -6.10 0.70
N ARG A 66 -11.80 -5.44 1.00
CA ARG A 66 -11.30 -5.27 2.37
C ARG A 66 -11.27 -3.80 2.78
N LEU A 67 -12.34 -3.05 2.46
CA LEU A 67 -12.42 -1.65 2.87
C LEU A 67 -12.28 -1.55 4.40
N THR A 68 -11.43 -0.64 4.86
CA THR A 68 -11.21 -0.42 6.30
C THR A 68 -12.52 -0.26 7.06
N GLY A 69 -12.68 -0.97 8.16
CA GLY A 69 -13.91 -1.01 8.97
C GLY A 69 -15.01 -1.92 8.43
N SER A 70 -14.83 -2.52 7.24
CA SER A 70 -15.81 -3.45 6.68
C SER A 70 -15.73 -4.84 7.30
N LYS A 71 -16.79 -5.62 7.12
CA LYS A 71 -16.79 -7.05 7.48
C LYS A 71 -15.72 -7.83 6.68
N GLY A 72 -15.52 -7.48 5.39
CA GLY A 72 -14.48 -8.09 4.56
C GLY A 72 -13.08 -7.89 5.16
N MET A 73 -12.77 -6.69 5.66
CA MET A 73 -11.50 -6.42 6.35
C MET A 73 -11.34 -7.25 7.62
N LYS A 74 -12.33 -7.28 8.49
CA LYS A 74 -12.33 -8.09 9.73
C LYS A 74 -12.14 -9.59 9.44
N ASN A 75 -12.76 -10.10 8.37
CA ASN A 75 -12.59 -11.49 7.94
C ASN A 75 -11.16 -11.76 7.46
N ALA A 76 -10.58 -10.86 6.66
CA ALA A 76 -9.21 -10.99 6.17
C ALA A 76 -8.17 -10.93 7.30
N GLU A 77 -8.35 -10.07 8.30
CA GLU A 77 -7.52 -10.03 9.52
C GLU A 77 -7.56 -11.35 10.28
N ALA A 78 -8.76 -11.91 10.48
CA ALA A 78 -8.95 -13.19 11.17
C ALA A 78 -8.31 -14.34 10.39
N TRP A 79 -8.50 -14.37 9.06
CA TRP A 79 -7.89 -15.33 8.17
C TRP A 79 -6.35 -15.24 8.19
N ALA A 80 -5.80 -14.03 8.05
CA ALA A 80 -4.36 -13.81 8.08
C ALA A 80 -3.75 -14.28 9.41
N LYS A 81 -4.36 -13.91 10.54
CA LYS A 81 -3.94 -14.39 11.86
C LYS A 81 -3.93 -15.92 11.94
N GLN A 82 -5.01 -16.58 11.53
CA GLN A 82 -5.11 -18.03 11.56
C GLN A 82 -4.06 -18.70 10.66
N THR A 83 -3.83 -18.17 9.47
CA THR A 83 -2.82 -18.67 8.52
C THR A 83 -1.42 -18.58 9.12
N LEU A 84 -1.04 -17.41 9.65
CA LEU A 84 0.26 -17.19 10.27
C LEU A 84 0.48 -18.07 11.51
N GLN A 85 -0.56 -18.29 12.32
CA GLN A 85 -0.53 -19.24 13.44
C GLN A 85 -0.33 -20.68 12.97
N SER A 86 -0.99 -21.10 11.89
CA SER A 86 -0.87 -22.45 11.34
C SER A 86 0.55 -22.78 10.88
N TRP A 87 1.33 -21.78 10.49
CA TRP A 87 2.75 -21.93 10.16
C TRP A 87 3.66 -21.99 11.39
N GLY A 88 3.11 -21.82 12.59
CA GLY A 88 3.87 -21.82 13.84
C GLY A 88 4.72 -20.56 14.03
N LEU A 89 4.27 -19.42 13.51
CA LEU A 89 4.88 -18.12 13.83
C LEU A 89 4.56 -17.72 15.28
N SER A 90 5.43 -16.92 15.85
CA SER A 90 5.30 -16.44 17.23
C SER A 90 4.60 -15.08 17.28
N ASN A 91 4.07 -14.72 18.45
CA ASN A 91 3.48 -13.41 18.71
C ASN A 91 2.42 -12.98 17.68
N VAL A 92 1.64 -13.95 17.15
CA VAL A 92 0.61 -13.67 16.17
C VAL A 92 -0.58 -13.01 16.83
N ALA A 93 -0.83 -11.75 16.48
CA ALA A 93 -1.86 -10.92 17.09
C ALA A 93 -2.60 -10.06 16.07
N ILE A 94 -3.84 -9.72 16.37
CA ILE A 94 -4.58 -8.59 15.80
C ILE A 94 -4.43 -7.45 16.80
N GLU A 95 -3.70 -6.40 16.43
CA GLU A 95 -3.29 -5.33 17.33
C GLU A 95 -4.02 -4.02 17.00
N PRO A 96 -4.74 -3.41 17.99
CA PRO A 96 -5.44 -2.15 17.74
C PRO A 96 -4.45 -1.00 17.53
N TRP A 97 -4.70 -0.20 16.49
CA TRP A 97 -3.92 1.00 16.20
C TRP A 97 -4.66 2.31 16.53
N GLY A 98 -5.99 2.27 16.62
CA GLY A 98 -6.74 3.47 16.96
C GLY A 98 -8.22 3.38 16.62
N ILE A 99 -8.87 4.56 16.69
CA ILE A 99 -10.27 4.72 16.32
C ILE A 99 -10.34 5.20 14.88
N PHE A 100 -11.08 4.46 14.05
CA PHE A 100 -11.33 4.80 12.65
C PHE A 100 -12.65 5.56 12.51
N GLY A 101 -13.76 4.88 12.71
CA GLY A 101 -15.08 5.45 12.55
C GLY A 101 -16.13 4.40 12.27
N LYS A 102 -16.99 4.65 11.30
CA LYS A 102 -18.06 3.72 10.89
C LYS A 102 -17.58 2.75 9.83
N GLY A 103 -17.86 1.48 10.04
CA GLY A 103 -17.75 0.46 9.01
C GLY A 103 -18.83 0.64 7.94
N TRP A 104 -18.58 0.12 6.74
CA TRP A 104 -19.51 0.25 5.62
C TRP A 104 -19.30 -0.87 4.60
N GLU A 105 -20.39 -1.36 4.02
CA GLU A 105 -20.35 -2.32 2.92
C GLU A 105 -21.56 -2.20 1.99
N THR A 106 -21.40 -2.60 0.73
CA THR A 106 -22.47 -2.67 -0.26
C THR A 106 -23.03 -4.09 -0.34
N LYS A 107 -24.35 -4.22 -0.22
CA LYS A 107 -25.09 -5.49 -0.39
C LYS A 107 -25.72 -5.63 -1.78
N LYS A 108 -26.07 -4.51 -2.40
CA LYS A 108 -26.68 -4.46 -3.72
C LYS A 108 -26.34 -3.16 -4.42
N CYS A 109 -26.04 -3.25 -5.70
CA CYS A 109 -25.95 -2.09 -6.59
C CYS A 109 -26.60 -2.44 -7.93
N TYR A 110 -27.73 -1.79 -8.20
CA TYR A 110 -28.41 -1.83 -9.49
C TYR A 110 -28.60 -0.43 -9.99
N ILE A 111 -28.27 -0.19 -11.26
CA ILE A 111 -28.52 1.06 -11.95
C ILE A 111 -28.77 0.81 -13.44
N ALA A 112 -29.80 1.43 -13.99
CA ALA A 112 -30.10 1.39 -15.42
C ALA A 112 -30.74 2.69 -15.90
N MET A 113 -30.39 3.13 -17.11
CA MET A 113 -31.15 4.13 -17.86
C MET A 113 -32.37 3.44 -18.49
N THR A 114 -33.56 3.97 -18.27
CA THR A 114 -34.81 3.41 -18.77
C THR A 114 -35.50 4.27 -19.82
N ALA A 115 -35.13 5.54 -19.95
CA ALA A 115 -35.51 6.42 -21.05
C ALA A 115 -34.27 7.20 -21.53
N PRO A 116 -34.16 7.50 -22.84
CA PRO A 116 -35.10 7.21 -23.93
C PRO A 116 -35.10 5.74 -24.41
N TYR A 117 -34.22 4.91 -23.91
CA TYR A 117 -34.15 3.46 -24.13
C TYR A 117 -33.48 2.77 -22.95
N TYR A 118 -33.67 1.46 -22.81
CA TYR A 118 -33.04 0.69 -21.75
C TYR A 118 -31.53 0.52 -21.99
N GLN A 119 -30.75 0.79 -20.95
CA GLN A 119 -29.31 0.54 -20.92
C GLN A 119 -28.88 0.23 -19.48
N GLN A 120 -28.34 -0.96 -19.23
CA GLN A 120 -27.64 -1.23 -17.97
C GLN A 120 -26.39 -0.34 -17.89
N LEU A 121 -26.14 0.23 -16.70
CA LEU A 121 -25.03 1.14 -16.47
C LEU A 121 -23.98 0.49 -15.59
N ILE A 122 -22.70 0.81 -15.80
CA ILE A 122 -21.59 0.37 -14.96
C ILE A 122 -21.37 1.42 -13.88
N ALA A 123 -21.53 1.01 -12.64
CA ALA A 123 -21.36 1.87 -11.48
C ALA A 123 -21.00 1.08 -10.21
N VAL A 124 -20.39 1.75 -9.23
CA VAL A 124 -20.25 1.28 -7.84
C VAL A 124 -20.68 2.39 -6.90
N PRO A 125 -21.32 2.10 -5.76
CA PRO A 125 -21.57 3.10 -4.73
C PRO A 125 -20.26 3.66 -4.20
N LYS A 126 -20.22 4.95 -3.90
CA LYS A 126 -19.03 5.54 -3.25
C LYS A 126 -19.05 5.22 -1.75
N ALA A 127 -17.89 4.94 -1.20
CA ALA A 127 -17.78 4.49 0.18
C ALA A 127 -18.40 5.49 1.17
N TRP A 128 -19.02 4.96 2.22
CA TRP A 128 -19.68 5.66 3.32
C TRP A 128 -20.91 6.48 2.93
N THR A 129 -21.43 6.33 1.70
CA THR A 129 -22.73 6.90 1.33
C THR A 129 -23.89 5.97 1.71
N PRO A 130 -25.09 6.50 2.00
CA PRO A 130 -26.25 5.67 2.28
C PRO A 130 -26.73 4.91 1.03
N GLY A 131 -27.57 3.89 1.24
CA GLY A 131 -28.35 3.27 0.17
C GLY A 131 -29.56 4.10 -0.23
N THR A 132 -30.29 3.63 -1.27
CA THR A 132 -31.59 4.17 -1.64
C THR A 132 -32.72 3.53 -0.80
N PRO A 133 -33.87 4.18 -0.64
CA PRO A 133 -35.03 3.60 0.06
C PRO A 133 -35.76 2.55 -0.82
N GLY A 134 -35.04 1.54 -1.32
CA GLY A 134 -35.47 0.60 -2.36
C GLY A 134 -35.21 1.10 -3.76
N LEU A 135 -35.96 0.58 -4.75
CA LEU A 135 -35.87 1.03 -6.13
C LEU A 135 -36.42 2.46 -6.27
N VAL A 136 -35.57 3.38 -6.67
CA VAL A 136 -35.92 4.76 -7.00
C VAL A 136 -35.83 4.99 -8.49
N LYS A 137 -36.68 5.86 -9.03
CA LYS A 137 -36.70 6.25 -10.44
C LYS A 137 -36.81 7.77 -10.53
N GLY A 138 -35.99 8.36 -11.35
CA GLY A 138 -35.93 9.82 -11.50
C GLY A 138 -35.36 10.27 -12.82
N ASN A 139 -35.75 11.47 -13.23
CA ASN A 139 -35.16 12.13 -14.38
C ASN A 139 -33.79 12.71 -14.00
N VAL A 140 -32.84 12.62 -14.92
CA VAL A 140 -31.50 13.15 -14.74
C VAL A 140 -31.51 14.68 -14.81
N ALA A 141 -30.75 15.31 -13.90
CA ALA A 141 -30.37 16.72 -13.98
C ALA A 141 -28.83 16.85 -13.99
N VAL A 142 -28.30 17.55 -14.97
CA VAL A 142 -26.86 17.84 -15.02
C VAL A 142 -26.57 19.09 -14.21
N VAL A 143 -25.69 18.97 -13.21
CA VAL A 143 -25.27 20.04 -12.33
C VAL A 143 -23.77 20.23 -12.49
N LYS A 144 -23.36 21.36 -13.01
CA LYS A 144 -21.96 21.76 -13.15
C LYS A 144 -21.66 22.82 -12.11
N VAL A 145 -20.65 22.59 -11.27
CA VAL A 145 -20.25 23.49 -10.17
C VAL A 145 -18.74 23.49 -10.04
N GLU A 146 -18.13 24.65 -10.27
CA GLU A 146 -16.70 24.92 -10.07
C GLU A 146 -16.45 25.78 -8.83
N ASP A 147 -17.48 26.57 -8.42
CA ASP A 147 -17.48 27.32 -7.16
C ASP A 147 -18.88 27.31 -6.51
N GLU A 148 -18.97 27.73 -5.23
CA GLU A 148 -20.19 27.67 -4.44
C GLU A 148 -21.30 28.61 -4.96
N ALA A 149 -20.95 29.72 -5.62
CA ALA A 149 -21.93 30.70 -6.11
C ALA A 149 -22.80 30.10 -7.24
N GLU A 150 -22.25 29.19 -8.03
CA GLU A 150 -22.98 28.52 -9.13
C GLU A 150 -24.11 27.60 -8.65
N LEU A 151 -24.13 27.22 -7.36
CA LEU A 151 -25.23 26.43 -6.79
C LEU A 151 -26.57 27.18 -6.88
N ALA A 152 -26.56 28.51 -6.86
CA ALA A 152 -27.76 29.33 -6.97
C ALA A 152 -28.54 29.09 -8.28
N ASP A 153 -27.85 28.76 -9.38
CA ASP A 153 -28.45 28.48 -10.69
C ASP A 153 -29.33 27.22 -10.71
N HIS A 154 -29.12 26.34 -9.73
CA HIS A 154 -29.82 25.07 -9.61
C HIS A 154 -30.93 25.07 -8.54
N LYS A 155 -31.12 26.18 -7.82
CA LYS A 155 -32.10 26.28 -6.74
C LYS A 155 -33.52 26.03 -7.20
N GLY A 156 -34.26 25.15 -6.47
CA GLY A 156 -35.64 24.79 -6.74
C GLY A 156 -35.84 23.83 -7.92
N LYS A 157 -34.77 23.30 -8.53
CA LYS A 157 -34.85 22.49 -9.77
C LYS A 157 -34.54 21.00 -9.56
N LEU A 158 -34.06 20.59 -8.37
CA LEU A 158 -33.48 19.25 -8.17
C LEU A 158 -34.32 18.27 -7.38
N ARG A 159 -35.50 18.69 -6.86
CA ARG A 159 -36.39 17.80 -6.09
C ARG A 159 -36.78 16.56 -6.87
N GLY A 160 -36.47 15.38 -6.32
CA GLY A 160 -36.74 14.07 -6.94
C GLY A 160 -35.88 13.74 -8.18
N LYS A 161 -34.89 14.57 -8.50
CA LYS A 161 -33.96 14.31 -9.63
C LYS A 161 -32.82 13.41 -9.21
N ILE A 162 -32.27 12.70 -10.19
CA ILE A 162 -30.98 12.02 -10.09
C ILE A 162 -29.95 12.98 -10.71
N VAL A 163 -28.99 13.42 -9.91
CA VAL A 163 -28.06 14.48 -10.27
C VAL A 163 -26.77 13.92 -10.87
N ILE A 164 -26.43 14.25 -12.11
CA ILE A 164 -25.07 14.08 -12.63
C ILE A 164 -24.26 15.31 -12.19
N LEU A 165 -23.32 15.07 -11.27
CA LEU A 165 -22.48 16.11 -10.70
C LEU A 165 -21.15 16.24 -11.44
N LEU A 166 -20.87 17.41 -11.97
CA LEU A 166 -19.63 17.76 -12.67
C LEU A 166 -18.92 18.86 -11.88
N THR A 167 -17.79 18.54 -11.24
CA THR A 167 -16.99 19.46 -10.42
C THR A 167 -15.68 19.89 -11.08
N SER A 168 -15.41 19.41 -12.28
CA SER A 168 -14.22 19.77 -13.06
C SER A 168 -14.45 19.52 -14.54
N THR A 169 -13.60 20.13 -15.37
CA THR A 169 -13.58 19.85 -16.81
C THR A 169 -13.20 18.37 -17.01
N PRO A 170 -13.96 17.62 -17.79
CA PRO A 170 -13.64 16.22 -18.05
C PRO A 170 -12.26 16.08 -18.67
N SER A 171 -11.46 15.17 -18.16
CA SER A 171 -10.39 14.62 -18.97
C SER A 171 -11.08 13.86 -20.10
N GLY A 172 -11.17 14.46 -21.30
CA GLY A 172 -11.87 13.81 -22.41
C GLY A 172 -11.32 12.41 -22.63
N ASN A 173 -12.22 11.43 -22.71
CA ASN A 173 -11.88 10.05 -23.06
C ASN A 173 -11.33 10.04 -24.49
N LYS A 174 -10.01 10.18 -24.61
CA LYS A 174 -9.30 10.03 -25.87
C LYS A 174 -8.89 8.59 -26.02
N ALA A 175 -9.05 8.04 -27.21
CA ALA A 175 -8.45 6.76 -27.55
C ALA A 175 -6.94 6.84 -27.28
N GLY A 176 -6.43 5.99 -26.40
CA GLY A 176 -5.00 5.86 -26.12
C GLY A 176 -4.38 4.86 -27.10
N PHE A 177 -3.23 5.22 -27.66
CA PHE A 177 -2.45 4.32 -28.51
C PHE A 177 -1.32 3.64 -27.73
N ASP A 178 -1.09 4.06 -26.48
CA ASP A 178 -0.15 3.41 -25.59
C ASP A 178 -0.76 2.16 -24.95
N PRO A 179 0.02 1.07 -24.78
CA PRO A 179 -0.45 -0.11 -24.08
C PRO A 179 -0.77 0.21 -22.61
N ASP A 180 -1.85 -0.35 -22.08
CA ASP A 180 -2.24 -0.20 -20.68
C ASP A 180 -1.21 -0.85 -19.74
N ALA A 181 -0.75 -2.06 -20.09
CA ALA A 181 0.26 -2.79 -19.33
C ALA A 181 1.67 -2.46 -19.83
N LYS A 182 2.56 -2.12 -18.90
CA LYS A 182 3.96 -1.77 -19.20
C LYS A 182 4.91 -2.44 -18.22
N ARG A 183 6.12 -2.74 -18.70
CA ARG A 183 7.27 -3.02 -17.85
C ARG A 183 8.27 -1.88 -17.98
N LEU A 184 9.03 -1.66 -16.93
CA LEU A 184 10.13 -0.68 -16.97
C LEU A 184 11.18 -1.13 -17.97
N THR A 185 11.56 -0.24 -18.89
CA THR A 185 12.65 -0.47 -19.84
C THR A 185 14.01 -0.31 -19.16
N ASP A 186 15.06 -0.89 -19.76
CA ASP A 186 16.42 -0.72 -19.23
C ASP A 186 16.85 0.76 -19.23
N GLU A 187 16.39 1.56 -20.18
CA GLU A 187 16.63 3.01 -20.21
C GLU A 187 15.96 3.72 -19.03
N GLN A 188 14.70 3.39 -18.72
CA GLN A 188 13.99 3.97 -17.57
C GLN A 188 14.68 3.60 -16.26
N LEU A 189 15.09 2.35 -16.10
CA LEU A 189 15.81 1.87 -14.93
C LEU A 189 17.19 2.56 -14.79
N HIS A 190 17.92 2.70 -15.89
CA HIS A 190 19.20 3.42 -15.90
C HIS A 190 19.01 4.91 -15.52
N ASN A 191 17.96 5.56 -16.02
CA ASN A 191 17.65 6.94 -15.65
C ASN A 191 17.26 7.08 -14.16
N MET A 192 16.62 6.08 -13.57
CA MET A 192 16.36 6.07 -12.12
C MET A 192 17.65 5.90 -11.30
N GLU A 193 18.59 5.08 -11.77
CA GLU A 193 19.85 4.79 -11.09
C GLU A 193 20.83 5.94 -11.19
N SER A 194 20.92 6.60 -12.35
CA SER A 194 21.84 7.70 -12.63
C SER A 194 21.37 9.07 -12.16
N ASP A 195 20.20 9.17 -11.56
CA ASP A 195 19.65 10.44 -11.08
C ASP A 195 20.48 11.00 -9.92
N PRO A 196 21.14 12.16 -10.10
CA PRO A 196 22.00 12.75 -9.07
C PRO A 196 21.22 13.52 -8.00
N HIS A 197 19.90 13.67 -8.14
CA HIS A 197 19.12 14.57 -7.30
C HIS A 197 18.78 13.95 -5.94
N LEU A 198 19.66 14.18 -4.98
CA LEU A 198 19.44 13.90 -3.55
C LEU A 198 18.22 14.64 -2.94
N ASN A 199 17.69 15.67 -3.61
CA ASN A 199 16.78 16.61 -2.96
C ASN A 199 15.45 16.89 -3.68
N ASP A 200 15.24 16.46 -4.94
CA ASP A 200 14.10 16.95 -5.72
C ASP A 200 12.86 16.05 -5.72
N ASP A 201 12.99 14.80 -5.30
CA ASP A 201 11.87 13.86 -5.20
C ASP A 201 11.54 13.44 -3.76
N ALA A 202 11.63 14.35 -2.81
CA ALA A 202 10.68 14.27 -1.71
C ALA A 202 9.29 14.15 -2.36
N ALA A 203 8.49 13.13 -1.97
CA ALA A 203 7.08 13.06 -2.32
C ALA A 203 6.56 14.49 -2.32
N PRO A 204 5.93 14.97 -3.39
CA PRO A 204 5.75 16.39 -3.63
C PRO A 204 5.32 17.05 -2.33
N VAL A 205 6.23 17.83 -1.74
CA VAL A 205 5.96 18.50 -0.47
C VAL A 205 4.76 19.35 -0.79
N MET A 206 3.59 18.95 -0.25
CA MET A 206 2.36 19.66 -0.49
C MET A 206 2.61 21.11 -0.15
N THR A 207 2.61 21.95 -1.18
CA THR A 207 2.87 23.36 -0.99
C THR A 207 1.71 23.98 -0.22
N LYS A 208 1.93 25.12 0.45
CA LYS A 208 0.83 25.87 1.07
C LYS A 208 -0.29 26.17 0.08
N LYS A 209 0.02 26.27 -1.22
CA LYS A 209 -0.94 26.46 -2.31
C LYS A 209 -1.78 25.20 -2.53
N ASP A 210 -1.15 24.01 -2.51
CA ASP A 210 -1.85 22.73 -2.65
C ASP A 210 -2.75 22.45 -1.45
N ASP A 211 -2.28 22.74 -0.23
CA ASP A 211 -3.09 22.66 0.99
C ASP A 211 -4.30 23.60 0.94
N LYS A 212 -4.11 24.84 0.47
CA LYS A 212 -5.20 25.81 0.32
C LYS A 212 -6.21 25.34 -0.72
N LYS A 213 -5.75 24.82 -1.88
CA LYS A 213 -6.61 24.28 -2.92
C LYS A 213 -7.38 23.05 -2.43
N ARG A 214 -6.73 22.15 -1.70
CA ARG A 214 -7.39 20.95 -1.13
C ARG A 214 -8.44 21.31 -0.10
N LYS A 215 -8.18 22.29 0.78
CA LYS A 215 -9.17 22.79 1.74
C LYS A 215 -10.36 23.42 1.03
N SER A 216 -10.13 24.28 0.04
CA SER A 216 -11.19 24.88 -0.78
C SER A 216 -12.05 23.83 -1.47
N ASN A 217 -11.45 22.81 -2.08
CA ASN A 217 -12.19 21.71 -2.71
C ASN A 217 -13.03 20.91 -1.70
N SER A 218 -12.50 20.69 -0.49
CA SER A 218 -13.24 20.00 0.58
C SER A 218 -14.42 20.82 1.09
N GLU A 219 -14.28 22.14 1.20
CA GLU A 219 -15.34 23.05 1.60
C GLU A 219 -16.42 23.13 0.52
N LEU A 220 -16.05 23.29 -0.74
CA LEU A 220 -16.97 23.26 -1.87
C LEU A 220 -17.76 21.93 -1.90
N ARG A 221 -17.09 20.79 -1.69
CA ARG A 221 -17.76 19.48 -1.66
C ARG A 221 -18.82 19.39 -0.54
N LYS A 222 -18.52 19.94 0.64
CA LYS A 222 -19.50 20.01 1.75
C LYS A 222 -20.70 20.89 1.40
N ALA A 223 -20.45 22.06 0.80
CA ALA A 223 -21.50 22.96 0.35
C ALA A 223 -22.41 22.30 -0.70
N ILE A 224 -21.81 21.62 -1.70
CA ILE A 224 -22.55 20.85 -2.71
C ILE A 224 -23.41 19.76 -2.05
N ASN A 225 -22.84 18.96 -1.19
CA ASN A 225 -23.57 17.87 -0.53
C ASN A 225 -24.77 18.40 0.26
N LYS A 226 -24.55 19.45 1.06
CA LYS A 226 -25.63 20.10 1.80
C LYS A 226 -26.71 20.65 0.88
N PHE A 227 -26.32 21.36 -0.18
CA PHE A 227 -27.26 21.93 -1.15
C PHE A 227 -28.12 20.85 -1.81
N LEU A 228 -27.53 19.73 -2.27
CA LEU A 228 -28.27 18.63 -2.91
C LEU A 228 -29.27 17.95 -1.96
N VAL A 229 -28.90 17.81 -0.68
CA VAL A 229 -29.81 17.31 0.36
C VAL A 229 -30.97 18.28 0.59
N ASP A 230 -30.67 19.57 0.75
CA ASP A 230 -31.67 20.62 0.99
C ASP A 230 -32.64 20.78 -0.19
N GLU A 231 -32.17 20.63 -1.43
CA GLU A 231 -32.98 20.65 -2.64
C GLU A 231 -33.86 19.38 -2.80
N GLY A 232 -33.61 18.32 -2.04
CA GLY A 232 -34.35 17.06 -2.10
C GLY A 232 -34.05 16.25 -3.36
N ALA A 233 -32.82 16.28 -3.83
CA ALA A 233 -32.36 15.36 -4.87
C ALA A 233 -32.38 13.91 -4.37
N THR A 234 -32.53 12.93 -5.27
CA THR A 234 -32.71 11.52 -4.90
C THR A 234 -31.37 10.79 -4.77
N ALA A 235 -30.45 11.01 -5.72
CA ALA A 235 -29.12 10.39 -5.75
C ALA A 235 -28.16 11.24 -6.59
N VAL A 236 -26.87 10.96 -6.43
CA VAL A 236 -25.78 11.62 -7.18
C VAL A 236 -25.05 10.58 -8.03
N LEU A 237 -24.82 10.91 -9.27
CA LEU A 237 -23.97 10.18 -10.20
C LEU A 237 -22.72 11.03 -10.47
N SER A 238 -21.55 10.48 -10.23
CA SER A 238 -20.27 11.17 -10.39
C SER A 238 -19.25 10.24 -11.08
N GLY A 239 -18.07 10.73 -11.31
CA GLY A 239 -17.03 9.99 -12.02
C GLY A 239 -16.83 10.57 -13.42
N ARG A 240 -15.84 10.17 -14.10
CA ARG A 240 -15.41 10.41 -15.51
C ARG A 240 -13.91 10.13 -15.65
N ARG A 241 -13.33 9.40 -14.67
CA ARG A 241 -12.00 8.81 -14.82
C ARG A 241 -12.13 7.42 -15.40
N GLY A 242 -11.11 7.00 -16.10
CA GLY A 242 -11.05 5.69 -16.72
C GLY A 242 -11.72 5.64 -18.10
N THR A 243 -11.56 4.51 -18.73
CA THR A 243 -12.06 4.19 -20.07
C THR A 243 -12.47 2.72 -20.14
N MET A 244 -13.23 2.33 -21.16
CA MET A 244 -13.62 0.93 -21.40
C MET A 244 -14.29 0.28 -20.19
N GLY A 245 -15.16 1.02 -19.50
CA GLY A 245 -15.86 0.54 -18.30
C GLY A 245 -15.02 0.49 -17.03
N THR A 246 -13.75 0.88 -17.06
CA THR A 246 -12.95 1.10 -15.85
C THR A 246 -13.45 2.34 -15.13
N LEU A 247 -13.73 2.22 -13.85
CA LEU A 247 -14.08 3.34 -12.98
C LEU A 247 -13.21 3.31 -11.72
N PHE A 248 -12.92 4.50 -11.19
CA PHE A 248 -12.06 4.66 -10.03
C PHE A 248 -12.91 4.83 -8.78
N THR A 249 -12.78 3.92 -7.83
CA THR A 249 -13.52 3.97 -6.58
C THR A 249 -12.91 4.98 -5.60
N SER A 250 -13.77 5.58 -4.77
CA SER A 250 -13.36 6.52 -3.75
C SER A 250 -14.45 6.65 -2.68
N ASN A 251 -14.18 7.46 -1.66
CA ASN A 251 -15.20 7.86 -0.70
C ASN A 251 -16.15 8.92 -1.29
N GLY A 252 -17.46 8.78 -1.02
CA GLY A 252 -18.47 9.81 -1.29
C GLY A 252 -18.80 10.62 -0.05
N ALA A 253 -18.53 10.05 1.14
CA ALA A 253 -18.74 10.69 2.43
C ALA A 253 -17.56 10.42 3.38
N SER A 254 -17.60 11.04 4.55
CA SER A 254 -16.63 10.77 5.60
C SER A 254 -16.98 9.49 6.36
N TYR A 255 -15.95 8.72 6.72
CA TYR A 255 -16.08 7.57 7.63
C TYR A 255 -16.32 7.98 9.10
N LYS A 256 -16.17 9.24 9.46
CA LYS A 256 -16.39 9.71 10.85
C LYS A 256 -17.85 9.54 11.24
N VAL A 257 -18.10 9.04 12.45
CA VAL A 257 -19.46 8.85 12.97
C VAL A 257 -20.25 10.16 13.01
N SER A 258 -19.59 11.27 13.31
CA SER A 258 -20.19 12.61 13.39
C SER A 258 -20.34 13.32 12.03
N ALA A 259 -20.13 12.62 10.91
CA ALA A 259 -20.21 13.24 9.59
C ALA A 259 -21.67 13.65 9.24
N ASP A 260 -21.80 14.78 8.54
CA ASP A 260 -23.08 15.24 8.04
C ASP A 260 -23.74 14.24 7.08
N PRO A 261 -25.07 14.16 7.02
CA PRO A 261 -25.79 13.33 6.06
C PRO A 261 -25.46 13.73 4.62
N VAL A 262 -25.39 12.72 3.74
CA VAL A 262 -25.22 12.88 2.29
C VAL A 262 -26.24 12.03 1.55
N LEU A 263 -26.41 12.28 0.25
CA LEU A 263 -27.23 11.44 -0.61
C LEU A 263 -26.48 10.16 -1.03
N PRO A 264 -27.21 9.10 -1.47
CA PRO A 264 -26.61 8.00 -2.21
C PRO A 264 -25.80 8.54 -3.38
N GLU A 265 -24.55 8.11 -3.52
CA GLU A 265 -23.68 8.55 -4.62
C GLU A 265 -22.99 7.33 -5.25
N LEU A 266 -23.01 7.30 -6.60
CA LEU A 266 -22.41 6.25 -7.39
C LEU A 266 -21.28 6.82 -8.27
N GLU A 267 -20.14 6.16 -8.24
CA GLU A 267 -19.08 6.33 -9.26
C GLU A 267 -19.52 5.59 -10.52
N MET A 268 -19.47 6.28 -11.66
CA MET A 268 -19.98 5.80 -12.94
C MET A 268 -18.88 5.62 -13.97
N GLY A 269 -19.04 4.64 -14.85
CA GLY A 269 -18.25 4.56 -16.09
C GLY A 269 -18.42 5.83 -16.92
N ALA A 270 -17.31 6.42 -17.35
CA ALA A 270 -17.29 7.71 -18.05
C ALA A 270 -18.16 7.71 -19.32
N GLU A 271 -18.14 6.60 -20.07
CA GLU A 271 -18.93 6.44 -21.30
C GLU A 271 -20.43 6.57 -21.04
N HIS A 272 -20.89 6.10 -19.89
CA HIS A 272 -22.31 6.18 -19.49
C HIS A 272 -22.70 7.60 -19.09
N ILE A 273 -21.89 8.27 -18.28
CA ILE A 273 -22.12 9.67 -17.90
C ILE A 273 -22.16 10.57 -19.13
N ASP A 274 -21.14 10.47 -20.00
CA ASP A 274 -21.02 11.30 -21.19
C ASP A 274 -22.18 11.07 -22.17
N ARG A 275 -22.67 9.82 -22.27
CA ARG A 275 -23.87 9.51 -23.08
C ARG A 275 -25.10 10.19 -22.52
N MET A 276 -25.35 10.09 -21.20
CA MET A 276 -26.52 10.72 -20.58
C MET A 276 -26.50 12.23 -20.71
N ILE A 277 -25.32 12.85 -20.57
CA ILE A 277 -25.14 14.29 -20.81
C ILE A 277 -25.49 14.65 -22.25
N ARG A 278 -24.93 13.94 -23.25
CA ARG A 278 -25.24 14.22 -24.68
C ARG A 278 -26.73 14.04 -25.01
N LEU A 279 -27.42 13.07 -24.38
CA LEU A 279 -28.85 12.90 -24.54
C LEU A 279 -29.64 14.07 -23.93
N ALA A 280 -29.25 14.52 -22.73
CA ALA A 280 -29.86 15.67 -22.07
C ALA A 280 -29.64 16.97 -22.87
N ASP A 281 -28.43 17.20 -23.35
CA ASP A 281 -28.08 18.35 -24.22
C ASP A 281 -28.85 18.35 -25.55
N ALA A 282 -29.19 17.16 -26.06
CA ALA A 282 -30.04 17.00 -27.23
C ALA A 282 -31.54 17.12 -26.91
N GLY A 283 -31.90 17.57 -25.71
CA GLY A 283 -33.28 17.75 -25.26
C GLY A 283 -34.08 16.46 -25.04
N LYS A 284 -33.40 15.31 -24.89
CA LYS A 284 -34.05 14.05 -24.59
C LYS A 284 -34.24 13.89 -23.09
N GLU A 285 -35.39 13.41 -22.70
CA GLU A 285 -35.61 13.01 -21.31
C GLU A 285 -34.79 11.77 -21.00
N VAL A 286 -33.92 11.87 -19.99
CA VAL A 286 -33.12 10.76 -19.49
C VAL A 286 -33.65 10.33 -18.13
N THR A 287 -34.14 9.10 -18.04
CA THR A 287 -34.67 8.52 -16.80
C THR A 287 -33.78 7.38 -16.35
N VAL A 288 -33.45 7.35 -15.06
CA VAL A 288 -32.60 6.33 -14.45
C VAL A 288 -33.34 5.66 -13.29
N GLU A 289 -33.15 4.36 -13.15
CA GLU A 289 -33.54 3.55 -11.99
C GLU A 289 -32.31 3.16 -11.18
N ILE A 290 -32.41 3.27 -9.84
CA ILE A 290 -31.32 2.96 -8.91
C ILE A 290 -31.90 2.16 -7.74
N ASP A 291 -31.22 1.04 -7.37
CA ASP A 291 -31.49 0.30 -6.13
C ASP A 291 -30.15 -0.07 -5.50
N VAL A 292 -29.73 0.70 -4.51
CA VAL A 292 -28.48 0.52 -3.78
C VAL A 292 -28.79 0.21 -2.33
N GLN A 293 -28.20 -0.89 -1.83
CA GLN A 293 -28.32 -1.29 -0.43
C GLN A 293 -26.93 -1.29 0.19
N ASN A 294 -26.67 -0.28 1.01
CA ASN A 294 -25.46 -0.13 1.79
C ASN A 294 -25.77 -0.30 3.27
N GLU A 295 -24.88 -0.97 3.99
CA GLU A 295 -24.97 -1.17 5.43
C GLU A 295 -23.83 -0.46 6.14
N PHE A 296 -24.13 0.17 7.28
CA PHE A 296 -23.15 0.77 8.18
C PHE A 296 -22.98 -0.10 9.42
N ASP A 297 -21.74 -0.32 9.84
CA ASP A 297 -21.40 -0.90 11.14
C ASP A 297 -20.93 0.23 12.08
N LEU A 298 -21.70 0.45 13.15
CA LEU A 298 -21.42 1.46 14.18
C LEU A 298 -21.10 0.80 15.53
N THR A 299 -20.93 -0.52 15.58
CA THR A 299 -20.80 -1.28 16.83
C THR A 299 -19.40 -1.17 17.41
N ASP A 300 -18.38 -1.12 16.55
CA ASP A 300 -16.99 -0.96 16.95
C ASP A 300 -16.24 -0.09 15.92
N SER A 301 -15.68 1.00 16.40
CA SER A 301 -14.89 1.92 15.59
C SER A 301 -13.37 1.65 15.69
N THR A 302 -12.96 0.64 16.47
CA THR A 302 -11.55 0.28 16.61
C THR A 302 -11.09 -0.50 15.39
N GLU A 303 -9.91 -0.13 14.88
CA GLU A 303 -9.28 -0.82 13.76
C GLU A 303 -7.91 -1.37 14.13
N PHE A 304 -7.45 -2.38 13.37
CA PHE A 304 -6.37 -3.26 13.80
C PHE A 304 -5.36 -3.48 12.68
N ASN A 305 -4.14 -3.89 13.08
CA ASN A 305 -3.13 -4.46 12.20
C ASN A 305 -2.91 -5.93 12.58
N VAL A 306 -2.45 -6.76 11.65
CA VAL A 306 -2.07 -8.15 11.93
C VAL A 306 -0.56 -8.23 12.08
N VAL A 307 -0.08 -8.76 13.21
CA VAL A 307 1.34 -8.88 13.55
C VAL A 307 1.74 -10.33 13.70
N ALA A 308 2.94 -10.70 13.25
CA ALA A 308 3.52 -12.04 13.47
C ALA A 308 5.05 -12.00 13.47
N GLU A 309 5.71 -12.95 14.14
CA GLU A 309 7.16 -12.94 14.27
C GLU A 309 7.82 -14.30 14.03
N ILE A 310 9.07 -14.23 13.53
CA ILE A 310 10.09 -15.26 13.67
C ILE A 310 11.10 -14.73 14.70
N PRO A 311 11.19 -15.32 15.91
CA PRO A 311 12.05 -14.81 16.97
C PRO A 311 13.53 -14.87 16.61
N GLY A 312 14.27 -13.84 17.00
CA GLY A 312 15.73 -13.82 16.94
C GLY A 312 16.36 -14.86 17.88
N THR A 313 17.50 -15.40 17.50
CA THR A 313 18.20 -16.46 18.24
C THR A 313 19.53 -16.01 18.85
N ASP A 314 20.08 -14.88 18.41
CA ASP A 314 21.31 -14.33 18.98
C ASP A 314 21.04 -13.77 20.39
N LYS A 315 21.93 -14.05 21.32
CA LYS A 315 21.74 -13.64 22.74
C LYS A 315 21.70 -12.12 22.92
N ASP A 316 22.42 -11.38 22.06
CA ASP A 316 22.60 -9.92 22.17
C ASP A 316 21.67 -9.16 21.19
N LEU A 317 21.34 -9.75 20.03
CA LEU A 317 20.63 -9.09 18.94
C LEU A 317 19.14 -9.50 18.82
N LYS A 318 18.68 -10.53 19.52
CA LYS A 318 17.30 -11.04 19.40
C LYS A 318 16.20 -10.02 19.75
N SER A 319 16.53 -8.99 20.50
CA SER A 319 15.62 -7.88 20.84
C SER A 319 15.55 -6.81 19.75
N GLU A 320 16.48 -6.82 18.79
CA GLU A 320 16.42 -5.94 17.64
C GLU A 320 15.47 -6.49 16.58
N LEU A 321 14.91 -5.60 15.76
CA LEU A 321 13.85 -5.92 14.82
C LEU A 321 14.27 -5.66 13.37
N VAL A 322 13.91 -6.59 12.49
CA VAL A 322 13.77 -6.37 11.06
C VAL A 322 12.29 -6.50 10.73
N MET A 323 11.71 -5.48 10.14
CA MET A 323 10.27 -5.44 9.87
C MET A 323 9.99 -5.50 8.37
N LEU A 324 8.88 -6.13 8.01
CA LEU A 324 8.34 -6.15 6.66
C LEU A 324 6.81 -6.02 6.75
N GLY A 325 6.20 -5.45 5.70
CA GLY A 325 4.76 -5.28 5.69
C GLY A 325 4.22 -4.76 4.37
N ALA A 326 2.90 -4.82 4.28
CA ALA A 326 2.07 -4.28 3.21
C ALA A 326 0.69 -4.01 3.78
N HIS A 327 -0.11 -3.16 3.16
CA HIS A 327 -1.47 -2.97 3.66
C HIS A 327 -2.40 -4.11 3.21
N LEU A 328 -3.27 -4.48 4.12
CA LEU A 328 -4.25 -5.55 3.93
C LEU A 328 -5.58 -5.01 3.41
N ASP A 329 -5.91 -3.77 3.76
CA ASP A 329 -7.12 -3.10 3.28
C ASP A 329 -7.05 -2.81 1.77
N SER A 330 -8.20 -2.54 1.20
CA SER A 330 -8.36 -2.18 -0.22
C SER A 330 -9.62 -1.36 -0.43
N TRP A 331 -9.73 -0.69 -1.57
CA TRP A 331 -11.01 -0.15 -2.00
C TRP A 331 -12.01 -1.27 -2.35
N HIS A 332 -13.30 -0.91 -2.33
CA HIS A 332 -14.43 -1.85 -2.42
C HIS A 332 -14.97 -2.08 -3.83
N GLY A 333 -14.42 -1.42 -4.84
CA GLY A 333 -14.90 -1.55 -6.23
C GLY A 333 -14.58 -2.87 -6.89
N SER A 334 -13.58 -3.57 -6.37
CA SER A 334 -13.15 -4.92 -6.74
C SER A 334 -12.57 -5.62 -5.52
N THR A 335 -11.85 -6.73 -5.70
CA THR A 335 -11.27 -7.51 -4.60
C THR A 335 -9.91 -6.98 -4.12
N GLY A 336 -9.36 -5.91 -4.70
CA GLY A 336 -8.07 -5.33 -4.28
C GLY A 336 -6.90 -6.29 -4.43
N ALA A 337 -6.78 -6.93 -5.60
CA ALA A 337 -5.77 -7.96 -5.81
C ALA A 337 -4.37 -7.38 -6.01
N THR A 338 -4.25 -6.27 -6.73
CA THR A 338 -2.97 -5.60 -6.96
C THR A 338 -2.72 -4.46 -5.99
N ASP A 339 -3.79 -3.95 -5.37
CA ASP A 339 -3.81 -2.85 -4.40
C ASP A 339 -4.61 -3.24 -3.14
N ASN A 340 -3.99 -3.85 -2.11
CA ASN A 340 -2.62 -4.36 -2.09
C ASN A 340 -2.59 -5.82 -1.63
N GLY A 341 -3.52 -6.65 -2.15
CA GLY A 341 -3.53 -8.10 -1.91
C GLY A 341 -2.22 -8.77 -2.32
N ALA A 342 -1.65 -8.38 -3.47
CA ALA A 342 -0.38 -8.91 -3.97
C ALA A 342 0.78 -8.62 -3.01
N GLY A 343 0.91 -7.38 -2.54
CA GLY A 343 1.94 -7.02 -1.55
C GLY A 343 1.78 -7.80 -0.25
N SER A 344 0.56 -7.87 0.28
CA SER A 344 0.26 -8.64 1.50
C SER A 344 0.53 -10.13 1.35
N ALA A 345 0.14 -10.75 0.21
CA ALA A 345 0.42 -12.16 -0.07
C ALA A 345 1.92 -12.44 -0.20
N VAL A 346 2.67 -11.57 -0.86
CA VAL A 346 4.14 -11.65 -0.96
C VAL A 346 4.79 -11.57 0.42
N MET A 347 4.40 -10.62 1.27
CA MET A 347 4.98 -10.48 2.61
C MET A 347 4.64 -11.67 3.52
N MET A 348 3.45 -12.24 3.41
CA MET A 348 3.11 -13.51 4.08
C MET A 348 3.96 -14.67 3.54
N GLU A 349 4.15 -14.77 2.22
CA GLU A 349 4.97 -15.80 1.57
C GLU A 349 6.44 -15.70 2.01
N VAL A 350 6.99 -14.50 2.19
CA VAL A 350 8.33 -14.28 2.77
C VAL A 350 8.43 -14.96 4.14
N MET A 351 7.46 -14.74 5.01
CA MET A 351 7.44 -15.36 6.34
C MET A 351 7.31 -16.89 6.25
N ARG A 352 6.48 -17.39 5.31
CA ARG A 352 6.35 -18.84 5.06
C ARG A 352 7.69 -19.44 4.62
N ILE A 353 8.35 -18.84 3.63
CA ILE A 353 9.66 -19.29 3.11
C ILE A 353 10.67 -19.38 4.25
N LEU A 354 10.88 -18.29 4.99
CA LEU A 354 11.86 -18.25 6.07
C LEU A 354 11.55 -19.25 7.18
N LYS A 355 10.28 -19.43 7.52
CA LYS A 355 9.84 -20.43 8.50
C LYS A 355 10.04 -21.87 8.03
N LYS A 356 9.70 -22.19 6.78
CA LYS A 356 9.88 -23.53 6.18
C LYS A 356 11.36 -23.93 6.06
N LEU A 357 12.23 -22.97 5.81
CA LEU A 357 13.68 -23.18 5.77
C LEU A 357 14.30 -23.29 7.18
N ASP A 358 13.49 -23.16 8.22
CA ASP A 358 13.93 -23.16 9.64
C ASP A 358 15.06 -22.14 9.89
N VAL A 359 14.94 -20.97 9.28
CA VAL A 359 15.92 -19.89 9.46
C VAL A 359 16.01 -19.54 10.94
N LYS A 360 17.25 -19.43 11.43
CA LYS A 360 17.57 -18.96 12.79
C LYS A 360 18.11 -17.53 12.71
N PRO A 361 17.24 -16.53 12.57
CA PRO A 361 17.70 -15.16 12.41
C PRO A 361 18.37 -14.67 13.70
N ARG A 362 19.37 -13.81 13.60
CA ARG A 362 19.98 -13.21 14.78
C ARG A 362 19.04 -12.19 15.41
N ARG A 363 18.35 -11.37 14.58
CA ARG A 363 17.32 -10.40 14.97
C ARG A 363 15.92 -10.99 14.78
N THR A 364 14.98 -10.56 15.57
CA THR A 364 13.57 -10.90 15.35
C THR A 364 13.06 -10.30 14.05
N ILE A 365 12.43 -11.14 13.23
CA ILE A 365 11.75 -10.71 11.99
C ILE A 365 10.28 -10.53 12.31
N ARG A 366 9.72 -9.34 12.06
CA ARG A 366 8.31 -9.00 12.32
C ARG A 366 7.59 -8.61 11.05
N LEU A 367 6.55 -9.37 10.71
CA LEU A 367 5.56 -9.02 9.70
C LEU A 367 4.49 -8.14 10.35
N VAL A 368 4.05 -7.10 9.62
CA VAL A 368 2.82 -6.38 9.93
C VAL A 368 2.02 -6.17 8.65
N LEU A 369 0.74 -6.58 8.68
CA LEU A 369 -0.23 -6.26 7.64
C LEU A 369 -1.08 -5.10 8.14
N TRP A 370 -1.02 -3.98 7.41
CA TRP A 370 -1.63 -2.72 7.83
C TRP A 370 -3.10 -2.65 7.44
N SER A 371 -3.90 -1.89 8.19
CA SER A 371 -5.23 -1.45 7.78
C SER A 371 -5.31 0.08 7.74
N GLY A 372 -6.30 0.61 7.03
CA GLY A 372 -6.48 2.05 6.92
C GLY A 372 -5.38 2.78 6.14
N GLU A 373 -4.63 2.08 5.32
CA GLU A 373 -3.63 2.68 4.43
C GLU A 373 -4.33 3.61 3.44
N GLU A 374 -5.36 3.12 2.77
CA GLU A 374 -6.18 3.78 1.76
C GLU A 374 -6.84 5.10 2.23
N GLN A 375 -6.98 5.27 3.54
CA GLN A 375 -7.52 6.48 4.15
C GLN A 375 -6.43 7.37 4.76
N GLY A 376 -5.16 7.10 4.46
CA GLY A 376 -4.02 7.94 4.80
C GLY A 376 -3.02 7.32 5.76
N LEU A 377 -2.61 6.08 5.53
CA LEU A 377 -1.56 5.36 6.28
C LEU A 377 -1.92 5.24 7.77
N LEU A 378 -3.20 5.05 8.11
CA LEU A 378 -3.68 5.17 9.49
C LEU A 378 -3.09 4.08 10.38
N GLY A 379 -3.05 2.83 9.91
CA GLY A 379 -2.55 1.68 10.65
C GLY A 379 -1.05 1.76 10.93
N SER A 380 -0.23 2.05 9.91
CA SER A 380 1.21 2.19 10.10
C SER A 380 1.59 3.39 10.95
N ARG A 381 0.91 4.55 10.75
CA ARG A 381 1.12 5.74 11.59
C ARG A 381 0.69 5.53 13.03
N GLY A 382 -0.44 4.85 13.26
CA GLY A 382 -0.91 4.47 14.58
C GLY A 382 0.08 3.54 15.29
N TYR A 383 0.58 2.54 14.56
CA TYR A 383 1.59 1.61 15.05
C TYR A 383 2.91 2.31 15.42
N VAL A 384 3.44 3.14 14.50
CA VAL A 384 4.67 3.91 14.74
C VAL A 384 4.51 4.82 15.93
N LYS A 385 3.38 5.51 16.05
CA LYS A 385 3.10 6.38 17.21
C LYS A 385 3.08 5.61 18.54
N LYS A 386 2.51 4.41 18.54
CA LYS A 386 2.37 3.56 19.73
C LYS A 386 3.70 2.95 20.17
N HIS A 387 4.52 2.48 19.22
CA HIS A 387 5.72 1.69 19.51
C HIS A 387 7.03 2.47 19.40
N PHE A 388 7.11 3.48 18.51
CA PHE A 388 8.38 4.12 18.18
C PHE A 388 8.44 5.61 18.50
N GLY A 389 7.28 6.27 18.62
CA GLY A 389 7.22 7.67 19.03
C GLY A 389 6.37 8.55 18.10
N ASN A 390 6.33 9.83 18.41
CA ASN A 390 5.49 10.80 17.73
C ASN A 390 6.27 11.49 16.59
N THR A 391 5.84 11.32 15.35
CA THR A 391 6.46 11.91 14.14
C THR A 391 6.31 13.42 14.03
N GLU A 392 5.42 14.06 14.80
CA GLU A 392 5.25 15.51 14.80
C GLU A 392 6.16 16.21 15.80
N SER A 393 6.19 15.70 17.04
CA SER A 393 7.05 16.24 18.11
C SER A 393 8.47 15.68 18.09
N MET A 394 8.71 14.56 17.38
CA MET A 394 9.96 13.79 17.41
C MET A 394 10.33 13.29 18.82
N GLU A 395 9.32 13.06 19.66
CA GLU A 395 9.48 12.35 20.94
C GLU A 395 9.58 10.85 20.66
N LEU A 396 10.81 10.33 20.73
CA LEU A 396 11.10 8.92 20.42
C LEU A 396 10.90 8.02 21.64
N LEU A 397 10.36 6.81 21.38
CA LEU A 397 10.33 5.74 22.37
C LEU A 397 11.59 4.86 22.24
N PRO A 398 12.01 4.15 23.31
CA PRO A 398 13.20 3.30 23.28
C PRO A 398 13.23 2.29 22.13
N GLU A 399 12.05 1.73 21.79
CA GLU A 399 11.89 0.72 20.73
C GLU A 399 12.20 1.27 19.33
N GLN A 400 12.18 2.60 19.11
CA GLN A 400 12.60 3.19 17.84
C GLN A 400 14.04 2.78 17.49
N SER A 401 14.91 2.74 18.50
CA SER A 401 16.34 2.45 18.31
C SER A 401 16.63 0.99 17.95
N VAL A 402 15.74 0.05 18.25
CA VAL A 402 15.99 -1.39 18.02
C VAL A 402 15.64 -1.84 16.59
N VAL A 403 14.89 -1.06 15.82
CA VAL A 403 14.51 -1.43 14.45
C VAL A 403 15.69 -1.21 13.51
N SER A 404 16.12 -2.24 12.79
CA SER A 404 17.17 -2.16 11.76
C SER A 404 16.64 -1.56 10.47
N ALA A 405 15.54 -2.11 9.96
CA ALA A 405 14.86 -1.64 8.75
C ALA A 405 13.39 -2.07 8.72
N TYR A 406 12.61 -1.38 7.89
CA TYR A 406 11.26 -1.76 7.47
C TYR A 406 11.21 -1.85 5.93
N TYR A 407 10.72 -2.98 5.42
CA TYR A 407 10.55 -3.25 3.99
C TYR A 407 9.07 -3.28 3.63
N ASN A 408 8.69 -2.48 2.63
CA ASN A 408 7.32 -2.33 2.15
C ASN A 408 7.18 -2.82 0.71
N LEU A 409 5.99 -3.29 0.34
CA LEU A 409 5.65 -3.63 -1.05
C LEU A 409 4.23 -3.17 -1.36
N ASP A 410 4.13 -2.13 -2.20
CA ASP A 410 2.86 -1.48 -2.52
C ASP A 410 2.98 -0.60 -3.78
N ASN A 411 3.12 -1.22 -4.95
CA ASN A 411 3.07 -0.59 -6.27
C ASN A 411 2.54 -1.58 -7.32
N GLY A 412 1.49 -2.32 -6.97
CA GLY A 412 0.87 -3.30 -7.85
C GLY A 412 1.49 -4.69 -7.75
N ALA A 413 1.27 -5.52 -8.78
CA ALA A 413 1.63 -6.94 -8.80
C ALA A 413 2.83 -7.27 -9.72
N GLY A 414 3.57 -6.27 -10.19
CA GLY A 414 4.72 -6.49 -11.07
C GLY A 414 5.96 -6.97 -10.33
N LYS A 415 6.87 -7.62 -11.07
CA LYS A 415 8.13 -8.10 -10.49
C LYS A 415 9.00 -6.95 -9.99
N ILE A 416 9.82 -7.24 -9.01
CA ILE A 416 10.80 -6.29 -8.46
C ILE A 416 11.92 -6.05 -9.49
N ARG A 417 12.24 -4.75 -9.67
CA ARG A 417 13.34 -4.28 -10.54
C ARG A 417 14.50 -3.71 -9.72
N GLY A 418 14.26 -3.40 -8.44
CA GLY A 418 15.25 -2.82 -7.55
C GLY A 418 14.64 -2.21 -6.29
N VAL A 419 15.33 -1.22 -5.70
CA VAL A 419 14.94 -0.59 -4.43
C VAL A 419 15.09 0.93 -4.50
N TYR A 420 14.13 1.66 -3.92
CA TYR A 420 14.27 3.07 -3.59
C TYR A 420 15.06 3.21 -2.28
N LEU A 421 16.21 3.88 -2.30
CA LEU A 421 17.07 4.08 -1.12
C LEU A 421 16.52 5.12 -0.15
N GLN A 422 15.48 5.83 -0.51
CA GLN A 422 14.84 6.88 0.31
C GLN A 422 15.87 7.90 0.84
N GLN A 423 16.77 8.36 -0.02
CA GLN A 423 17.90 9.25 0.29
C GLN A 423 18.89 8.70 1.33
N ASN A 424 18.88 7.41 1.58
CA ASN A 424 19.85 6.74 2.46
C ASN A 424 20.95 6.07 1.66
N GLU A 425 21.90 6.86 1.14
CA GLU A 425 23.00 6.35 0.31
C GLU A 425 23.90 5.36 1.06
N ALA A 426 23.96 5.45 2.38
CA ALA A 426 24.81 4.58 3.19
C ALA A 426 24.41 3.09 3.16
N VAL A 427 23.17 2.76 2.72
CA VAL A 427 22.72 1.37 2.56
C VAL A 427 23.07 0.78 1.19
N ARG A 428 23.51 1.59 0.20
CA ARG A 428 23.79 1.16 -1.17
C ARG A 428 24.71 -0.06 -1.24
N PRO A 429 25.87 -0.10 -0.56
CA PRO A 429 26.78 -1.26 -0.66
C PRO A 429 26.14 -2.58 -0.21
N TYR A 430 25.24 -2.52 0.78
CA TYR A 430 24.49 -3.70 1.25
C TYR A 430 23.51 -4.18 0.17
N PHE A 431 22.73 -3.25 -0.39
CA PHE A 431 21.68 -3.59 -1.35
C PHE A 431 22.25 -4.00 -2.71
N GLU A 432 23.38 -3.43 -3.14
CA GLU A 432 24.11 -3.90 -4.33
C GLU A 432 24.51 -5.37 -4.18
N ALA A 433 25.13 -5.72 -3.06
CA ALA A 433 25.54 -7.08 -2.79
C ALA A 433 24.36 -8.05 -2.70
N TRP A 434 23.23 -7.63 -2.10
CA TRP A 434 22.05 -8.49 -1.93
C TRP A 434 21.19 -8.62 -3.18
N LEU A 435 21.24 -7.66 -4.11
CA LEU A 435 20.59 -7.74 -5.42
C LEU A 435 21.37 -8.59 -6.42
N GLU A 436 22.69 -8.68 -6.28
CA GLU A 436 23.55 -9.35 -7.25
C GLU A 436 23.07 -10.77 -7.63
N PRO A 437 22.63 -11.64 -6.68
CA PRO A 437 22.10 -12.95 -7.03
C PRO A 437 20.78 -12.95 -7.82
N PHE A 438 20.16 -11.80 -8.02
CA PHE A 438 18.87 -11.61 -8.70
C PHE A 438 18.97 -10.76 -9.96
N HIS A 439 20.19 -10.41 -10.41
CA HIS A 439 20.39 -9.64 -11.62
C HIS A 439 19.85 -10.35 -12.88
N ASP A 440 19.96 -11.66 -12.93
CA ASP A 440 19.40 -12.52 -13.97
C ASP A 440 17.86 -12.48 -14.00
N LEU A 441 17.23 -12.19 -12.87
CA LEU A 441 15.78 -12.01 -12.75
C LEU A 441 15.32 -10.56 -13.03
N GLY A 442 16.27 -9.65 -13.33
CA GLY A 442 16.02 -8.25 -13.65
C GLY A 442 15.89 -7.31 -12.44
N ALA A 443 16.21 -7.78 -11.22
CA ALA A 443 16.24 -6.97 -10.01
C ALA A 443 17.68 -6.49 -9.77
N LYS A 444 18.00 -5.26 -10.25
CA LYS A 444 19.38 -4.74 -10.21
C LYS A 444 19.49 -3.23 -9.94
N THR A 445 18.38 -2.49 -10.02
CA THR A 445 18.40 -1.02 -9.96
C THR A 445 18.33 -0.52 -8.52
N LEU A 446 19.22 0.38 -8.17
CA LEU A 446 19.17 1.14 -6.93
C LEU A 446 19.07 2.63 -7.24
N THR A 447 18.02 3.26 -6.79
CA THR A 447 17.85 4.71 -6.96
C THR A 447 17.88 5.43 -5.63
N ILE A 448 18.59 6.57 -5.59
CA ILE A 448 18.61 7.44 -4.40
C ILE A 448 17.28 8.12 -4.15
N ARG A 449 16.39 8.14 -5.14
CA ARG A 449 15.08 8.78 -5.08
C ARG A 449 14.25 8.28 -3.90
N ASN A 450 13.36 9.14 -3.47
CA ASN A 450 12.23 8.77 -2.62
C ASN A 450 11.09 8.23 -3.49
N THR A 451 10.25 7.40 -2.88
CA THR A 451 8.89 7.15 -3.35
C THR A 451 7.93 7.48 -2.21
N GLY A 452 6.69 7.77 -2.55
CA GLY A 452 5.69 8.24 -1.59
C GLY A 452 4.42 7.37 -1.62
N GLY A 453 3.43 7.79 -0.84
CA GLY A 453 2.06 7.27 -0.93
C GLY A 453 1.80 5.99 -0.14
N THR A 454 2.77 5.41 0.60
CA THR A 454 2.56 4.15 1.31
C THR A 454 3.32 4.04 2.65
N ASP A 455 3.13 2.96 3.36
CA ASP A 455 3.39 2.75 4.80
C ASP A 455 4.85 2.92 5.25
N HIS A 456 5.86 2.72 4.38
CA HIS A 456 7.26 2.97 4.73
C HIS A 456 7.52 4.41 5.16
N LEU A 457 6.67 5.35 4.71
CA LEU A 457 6.77 6.77 5.09
C LEU A 457 6.52 7.00 6.58
N ALA A 458 5.73 6.17 7.24
CA ALA A 458 5.49 6.28 8.67
C ALA A 458 6.78 6.01 9.47
N PHE A 459 7.60 5.06 9.00
CA PHE A 459 8.89 4.68 9.58
C PHE A 459 9.98 5.70 9.24
N ASP A 460 10.09 6.08 7.97
CA ASP A 460 11.06 7.07 7.51
C ASP A 460 10.89 8.42 8.22
N ALA A 461 9.64 8.83 8.48
CA ALA A 461 9.31 10.06 9.16
C ALA A 461 9.81 10.14 10.62
N ILE A 462 10.15 9.00 11.24
CA ILE A 462 10.70 8.93 12.61
C ILE A 462 12.16 8.45 12.63
N GLY A 463 12.82 8.46 11.46
CA GLY A 463 14.23 8.10 11.31
C GLY A 463 14.51 6.59 11.39
N ILE A 464 13.52 5.74 11.22
CA ILE A 464 13.70 4.30 10.98
C ILE A 464 13.88 4.09 9.49
N PRO A 465 14.93 3.38 9.02
CA PRO A 465 15.10 3.10 7.60
C PRO A 465 13.90 2.33 7.04
N GLY A 466 13.08 2.99 6.23
CA GLY A 466 11.91 2.42 5.58
C GLY A 466 12.13 2.41 4.06
N PHE A 467 11.96 1.26 3.42
CA PHE A 467 12.24 1.07 2.00
C PHE A 467 11.04 0.52 1.25
N GLN A 468 10.89 0.97 0.00
CA GLN A 468 9.93 0.46 -0.97
C GLN A 468 10.69 -0.14 -2.15
N PHE A 469 10.23 -1.28 -2.66
CA PHE A 469 10.81 -1.89 -3.85
C PHE A 469 10.30 -1.23 -5.13
N ILE A 470 11.15 -1.14 -6.15
CA ILE A 470 10.78 -0.73 -7.50
C ILE A 470 10.08 -1.93 -8.16
N GLN A 471 8.85 -1.78 -8.59
CA GLN A 471 8.08 -2.81 -9.29
C GLN A 471 7.81 -2.40 -10.74
N ASP A 472 7.71 -3.38 -11.64
CA ASP A 472 7.12 -3.12 -12.96
C ASP A 472 5.68 -2.63 -12.78
N PRO A 473 5.28 -1.54 -13.44
CA PRO A 473 3.97 -0.97 -13.22
C PRO A 473 2.82 -1.85 -13.74
N LEU A 474 3.08 -2.75 -14.67
CA LEU A 474 2.05 -3.49 -15.39
C LEU A 474 0.93 -2.54 -15.81
N GLU A 475 -0.31 -2.80 -15.41
CA GLU A 475 -1.45 -1.92 -15.65
C GLU A 475 -1.96 -1.23 -14.36
N TYR A 476 -1.10 -1.14 -13.32
CA TYR A 476 -1.47 -0.58 -12.02
C TYR A 476 -2.07 0.83 -12.14
N GLY A 477 -1.36 1.76 -12.79
CA GLY A 477 -1.83 3.14 -12.94
C GLY A 477 -2.95 3.36 -13.96
N THR A 478 -3.22 2.39 -14.82
CA THR A 478 -4.20 2.51 -15.91
C THR A 478 -5.49 1.76 -15.66
N ARG A 479 -5.44 0.60 -14.99
CA ARG A 479 -6.56 -0.32 -14.87
C ARG A 479 -6.89 -0.77 -13.46
N THR A 480 -5.92 -0.92 -12.54
CA THR A 480 -6.18 -1.64 -11.30
C THR A 480 -6.15 -0.76 -10.06
N HIS A 481 -5.26 0.22 -9.95
CA HIS A 481 -5.15 1.10 -8.78
C HIS A 481 -6.48 1.82 -8.46
N HIS A 482 -7.11 1.45 -7.37
CA HIS A 482 -8.41 1.97 -6.90
C HIS A 482 -9.57 1.78 -7.88
N THR A 483 -9.63 0.67 -8.64
CA THR A 483 -10.66 0.50 -9.67
C THR A 483 -11.53 -0.73 -9.48
N ASN A 484 -12.59 -0.82 -10.30
CA ASN A 484 -13.44 -2.02 -10.40
C ASN A 484 -12.78 -3.18 -11.17
N MET A 485 -11.54 -3.00 -11.67
CA MET A 485 -10.81 -4.00 -12.45
C MET A 485 -9.67 -4.65 -11.65
N ASP A 486 -9.53 -4.33 -10.36
CA ASP A 486 -8.48 -4.86 -9.51
C ASP A 486 -8.82 -6.25 -8.97
N SER A 487 -8.68 -7.26 -9.83
CA SER A 487 -9.05 -8.66 -9.57
C SER A 487 -7.84 -9.59 -9.66
N TYR A 488 -8.02 -10.81 -9.16
CA TYR A 488 -7.00 -11.87 -9.06
C TYR A 488 -6.24 -12.12 -10.39
N GLU A 489 -6.94 -12.07 -11.52
CA GLU A 489 -6.38 -12.33 -12.85
C GLU A 489 -5.34 -11.30 -13.29
N ARG A 490 -5.22 -10.17 -12.58
CA ARG A 490 -4.22 -9.14 -12.86
C ARG A 490 -2.85 -9.44 -12.23
N ALA A 491 -2.78 -10.42 -11.34
CA ALA A 491 -1.53 -10.87 -10.76
C ALA A 491 -0.83 -11.89 -11.67
N ILE A 492 0.47 -11.71 -11.89
CA ILE A 492 1.32 -12.63 -12.65
C ILE A 492 2.06 -13.54 -11.66
N PRO A 493 1.80 -14.87 -11.64
CA PRO A 493 2.40 -15.76 -10.64
C PRO A 493 3.92 -15.67 -10.56
N ALA A 494 4.60 -15.66 -11.71
CA ALA A 494 6.07 -15.58 -11.76
C ALA A 494 6.63 -14.28 -11.17
N ASP A 495 5.90 -13.15 -11.32
CA ASP A 495 6.31 -11.85 -10.78
C ASP A 495 6.19 -11.84 -9.24
N LEU A 496 5.11 -12.42 -8.69
CA LEU A 496 4.93 -12.51 -7.24
C LEU A 496 5.90 -13.50 -6.58
N MET A 497 6.21 -14.63 -7.24
CA MET A 497 7.24 -15.55 -6.78
C MET A 497 8.61 -14.86 -6.74
N GLN A 498 8.97 -14.11 -7.80
CA GLN A 498 10.22 -13.34 -7.85
C GLN A 498 10.26 -12.29 -6.72
N ALA A 499 9.18 -11.54 -6.50
CA ALA A 499 9.10 -10.58 -5.41
C ALA A 499 9.31 -11.24 -4.04
N SER A 500 8.68 -12.40 -3.81
CA SER A 500 8.80 -13.16 -2.56
C SER A 500 10.24 -13.60 -2.27
N VAL A 501 10.97 -14.12 -3.27
CA VAL A 501 12.35 -14.59 -3.06
C VAL A 501 13.33 -13.43 -2.89
N VAL A 502 13.14 -12.31 -3.60
CA VAL A 502 13.97 -11.11 -3.44
C VAL A 502 13.79 -10.53 -2.03
N ILE A 503 12.56 -10.32 -1.59
CA ILE A 503 12.29 -9.73 -0.27
C ILE A 503 12.72 -10.69 0.85
N ALA A 504 12.49 -12.01 0.71
CA ALA A 504 12.96 -12.99 1.69
C ALA A 504 14.48 -12.94 1.88
N SER A 505 15.23 -12.75 0.78
CA SER A 505 16.68 -12.57 0.82
C SER A 505 17.08 -11.27 1.55
N PHE A 506 16.43 -10.14 1.27
CA PHE A 506 16.71 -8.87 1.94
C PHE A 506 16.44 -8.94 3.45
N VAL A 507 15.28 -9.48 3.83
CA VAL A 507 14.90 -9.66 5.23
C VAL A 507 15.89 -10.61 5.94
N TYR A 508 16.27 -11.72 5.31
CA TYR A 508 17.26 -12.66 5.83
C TYR A 508 18.60 -11.97 6.08
N HIS A 509 19.18 -11.32 5.06
CA HIS A 509 20.48 -10.69 5.19
C HIS A 509 20.48 -9.58 6.26
N THR A 510 19.43 -8.73 6.28
CA THR A 510 19.31 -7.70 7.32
C THR A 510 19.25 -8.31 8.72
N ALA A 511 18.54 -9.43 8.90
CA ALA A 511 18.44 -10.10 10.19
C ALA A 511 19.75 -10.79 10.62
N MET A 512 20.64 -11.09 9.68
CA MET A 512 21.94 -11.78 9.92
C MET A 512 23.12 -10.83 10.10
N LEU A 513 23.00 -9.53 9.80
CA LEU A 513 24.07 -8.55 9.97
C LEU A 513 24.61 -8.50 11.41
N ASP A 514 25.88 -8.15 11.58
CA ASP A 514 26.45 -7.84 12.90
C ASP A 514 25.88 -6.54 13.47
N GLU A 515 25.74 -5.52 12.62
CA GLU A 515 25.20 -4.21 12.99
C GLU A 515 23.88 -3.93 12.26
N LYS A 516 23.10 -2.98 12.77
CA LYS A 516 21.91 -2.49 12.08
C LYS A 516 22.29 -1.75 10.79
N LEU A 517 21.38 -1.71 9.82
CA LEU A 517 21.55 -0.88 8.64
C LEU A 517 21.77 0.59 9.02
N PRO A 518 22.61 1.30 8.25
CA PRO A 518 22.86 2.72 8.48
C PRO A 518 21.58 3.54 8.41
N ARG A 519 21.49 4.56 9.25
CA ARG A 519 20.36 5.49 9.29
C ARG A 519 20.73 6.84 8.73
N LYS A 520 19.78 7.52 8.14
CA LYS A 520 19.87 8.96 7.82
C LYS A 520 19.90 9.80 9.10
N THR A 521 20.26 11.07 8.94
CA THR A 521 20.08 12.07 10.00
C THR A 521 18.60 12.10 10.41
N LEU A 522 18.36 12.13 11.71
CA LEU A 522 17.00 12.17 12.27
C LEU A 522 16.25 13.42 11.77
N PRO A 523 15.01 13.27 11.28
CA PRO A 523 14.20 14.42 10.90
C PRO A 523 13.98 15.41 12.06
N LEU A 524 13.81 16.67 11.72
CA LEU A 524 13.51 17.69 12.73
C LEU A 524 12.01 17.70 13.05
N PRO A 525 11.61 18.08 14.29
CA PRO A 525 10.21 18.29 14.64
C PRO A 525 9.52 19.25 13.65
N LYS A 526 8.26 18.96 13.31
CA LYS A 526 7.48 19.90 12.49
C LYS A 526 7.28 21.21 13.27
N LYS A 527 7.65 22.33 12.66
CA LYS A 527 7.34 23.64 13.24
C LYS A 527 5.81 23.79 13.30
N LYS A 528 5.29 24.10 14.49
CA LYS A 528 3.87 24.40 14.71
C LYS A 528 3.41 25.62 13.94
#